data_d8befe76364f66bf38f4a324b52c6670
#
_entry.id   d8befe76364f66bf38f4a324b52c6670
#
_cell.length_a   1.000
_cell.length_b   1.000
_cell.length_c   1.000
_cell.angle_alpha   90.00
_cell.angle_beta   90.00
_cell.angle_gamma   90.00
#
_symmetry.space_group_name_H-M   'P 1'
#
loop_
_entity.id
_entity.type
_entity.pdbx_description
1 polymer ?
#
loop_
_entity_poly.entity_id
_entity_poly.type
_entity_poly.pdbx_seq_one_letter_code
_entity_poly.pdbx_strand_id
1 'polypeptide(L)'
;MICAFFGTSGRVDATHAAMILSDVHAALGEPVTLIRCRLASEPGLPPRAPMAGPIHVVEQVAGTSGECTGLIVEGLARALDAGSHAVLDLPGVWLSDRSLRRHLDVAVLAVGPAPLDEYAACRALTLEPRERADVDASTGDSPSPPWLLGCGRGGGGTTVAAFGRTMARLTAGTDADTPVRTLPVTLPPLTYAEAFHLVAGERAARTLAAGVQLLAALRAVSRDPLAPSIDADRLAAAIGVEAGTIRLMDERRIDERLRDLADGLGAIRDGNGPSMAELGEGPRLDDWSVGTAPVRILTGRVYGHPNIPDGRRVTTSALYATDGISFARTLSRTYALGRQADCGTESPLH
;
A
#
# COMPACT_ATOMS: atom_id res chain seq x y z
N MET A 1 4.07 -3.80 17.86
CA MET A 1 3.27 -4.43 16.76
C MET A 1 4.04 -5.62 16.20
N ILE A 2 3.36 -6.75 16.07
CA ILE A 2 3.87 -7.98 15.48
C ILE A 2 3.10 -8.22 14.17
N CYS A 3 3.75 -8.01 13.03
CA CYS A 3 3.13 -8.11 11.70
C CYS A 3 3.83 -9.20 10.87
N ALA A 4 3.07 -10.11 10.28
CA ALA A 4 3.62 -11.14 9.40
C ALA A 4 3.12 -10.98 7.97
N PHE A 5 4.03 -11.05 7.01
CA PHE A 5 3.75 -11.13 5.59
C PHE A 5 3.95 -12.56 5.11
N PHE A 6 2.92 -13.11 4.51
CA PHE A 6 2.93 -14.44 3.89
C PHE A 6 2.97 -14.27 2.37
N GLY A 7 3.92 -14.96 1.73
CA GLY A 7 4.06 -14.89 0.27
C GLY A 7 3.23 -15.95 -0.45
N THR A 8 2.72 -15.59 -1.62
CA THR A 8 2.16 -16.54 -2.59
C THR A 8 3.27 -17.29 -3.35
N SER A 9 3.13 -17.55 -4.62
CA SER A 9 4.16 -18.18 -5.44
C SER A 9 5.41 -17.29 -5.53
N GLY A 10 6.57 -17.81 -5.16
CA GLY A 10 7.88 -17.14 -5.29
C GLY A 10 8.25 -16.16 -4.18
N ARG A 11 7.35 -15.79 -3.26
CA ARG A 11 7.60 -15.02 -2.04
C ARG A 11 8.17 -13.59 -2.16
N VAL A 12 8.60 -13.17 -3.33
CA VAL A 12 9.30 -11.89 -3.53
C VAL A 12 8.49 -10.71 -2.98
N ASP A 13 7.18 -10.72 -3.20
CA ASP A 13 6.28 -9.64 -2.78
C ASP A 13 6.16 -9.55 -1.26
N ALA A 14 6.11 -10.68 -0.54
CA ALA A 14 6.09 -10.69 0.93
C ALA A 14 7.41 -10.17 1.51
N THR A 15 8.53 -10.63 0.94
CA THR A 15 9.86 -10.17 1.33
C THR A 15 10.00 -8.65 1.12
N HIS A 16 9.59 -8.13 -0.04
CA HIS A 16 9.62 -6.69 -0.30
C HIS A 16 8.72 -5.91 0.67
N ALA A 17 7.50 -6.38 0.92
CA ALA A 17 6.58 -5.74 1.86
C ALA A 17 7.16 -5.69 3.28
N ALA A 18 7.75 -6.79 3.75
CA ALA A 18 8.39 -6.87 5.05
C ALA A 18 9.59 -5.92 5.17
N MET A 19 10.43 -5.84 4.13
CA MET A 19 11.57 -4.92 4.10
C MET A 19 11.13 -3.47 4.07
N ILE A 20 10.16 -3.11 3.22
CA ILE A 20 9.60 -1.76 3.12
C ILE A 20 9.05 -1.32 4.50
N LEU A 21 8.29 -2.19 5.17
CA LEU A 21 7.76 -1.88 6.49
C LEU A 21 8.87 -1.69 7.53
N SER A 22 9.89 -2.57 7.52
CA SER A 22 11.05 -2.47 8.42
C SER A 22 11.82 -1.16 8.19
N ASP A 23 12.03 -0.76 6.93
CA ASP A 23 12.72 0.49 6.60
C ASP A 23 11.97 1.73 7.09
N VAL A 24 10.63 1.71 7.08
CA VAL A 24 9.81 2.79 7.61
C VAL A 24 9.90 2.89 9.13
N HIS A 25 9.80 1.77 9.85
CA HIS A 25 10.01 1.76 11.31
C HIS A 25 11.38 2.34 11.66
N ALA A 26 12.42 1.88 10.97
CA ALA A 26 13.77 2.37 11.20
C ALA A 26 13.95 3.86 10.84
N ALA A 27 13.28 4.35 9.79
CA ALA A 27 13.28 5.78 9.43
C ALA A 27 12.57 6.65 10.47
N LEU A 28 11.57 6.10 11.16
CA LEU A 28 10.90 6.74 12.30
C LEU A 28 11.73 6.67 13.60
N GLY A 29 12.88 5.99 13.60
CA GLY A 29 13.67 5.74 14.80
C GLY A 29 13.09 4.66 15.71
N GLU A 30 12.11 3.91 15.24
CA GLU A 30 11.49 2.82 15.98
C GLU A 30 12.32 1.53 15.80
N PRO A 31 12.78 0.89 16.87
CA PRO A 31 13.50 -0.38 16.76
C PRO A 31 12.64 -1.45 16.11
N VAL A 32 13.19 -2.18 15.13
CA VAL A 32 12.49 -3.24 14.42
C VAL A 32 13.35 -4.47 14.25
N THR A 33 12.78 -5.64 14.48
CA THR A 33 13.37 -6.92 14.19
C THR A 33 12.65 -7.55 13.00
N LEU A 34 13.36 -7.70 11.87
CA LEU A 34 12.90 -8.44 10.71
C LEU A 34 13.27 -9.92 10.87
N ILE A 35 12.28 -10.76 11.07
CA ILE A 35 12.44 -12.20 11.22
C ILE A 35 12.03 -12.86 9.90
N ARG A 36 12.98 -13.35 9.15
CA ARG A 36 12.73 -14.12 7.94
C ARG A 36 12.87 -15.61 8.20
N CYS A 37 11.78 -16.34 8.09
CA CYS A 37 11.82 -17.78 8.11
C CYS A 37 11.60 -18.31 6.69
N ARG A 38 12.54 -19.09 6.15
CA ARG A 38 12.51 -19.61 4.78
C ARG A 38 12.61 -21.13 4.73
N LEU A 39 12.12 -21.68 3.65
CA LEU A 39 12.35 -23.09 3.33
C LEU A 39 13.79 -23.30 2.87
N ALA A 40 14.33 -24.50 3.07
CA ALA A 40 15.70 -24.83 2.64
C ALA A 40 15.93 -24.68 1.13
N SER A 41 14.85 -24.79 0.32
CA SER A 41 14.87 -24.61 -1.13
C SER A 41 14.86 -23.16 -1.58
N GLU A 42 14.59 -22.21 -0.68
CA GLU A 42 14.51 -20.78 -0.99
C GLU A 42 15.90 -20.12 -0.84
N PRO A 43 16.24 -19.16 -1.69
CA PRO A 43 17.49 -18.42 -1.56
C PRO A 43 17.52 -17.58 -0.27
N GLY A 44 18.70 -17.51 0.37
CA GLY A 44 18.96 -16.57 1.45
C GLY A 44 18.99 -15.12 0.96
N LEU A 45 18.85 -14.20 1.88
CA LEU A 45 19.11 -12.79 1.60
C LEU A 45 20.63 -12.59 1.40
N PRO A 46 21.01 -11.70 0.47
CA PRO A 46 22.41 -11.30 0.39
C PRO A 46 22.84 -10.64 1.69
N PRO A 47 24.13 -10.70 2.05
CA PRO A 47 24.64 -9.97 3.19
C PRO A 47 24.29 -8.49 3.04
N ARG A 48 23.53 -7.96 3.98
CA ARG A 48 23.26 -6.53 4.05
C ARG A 48 24.48 -5.81 4.58
N ALA A 49 24.79 -4.67 3.98
CA ALA A 49 25.69 -3.73 4.63
C ALA A 49 25.16 -3.42 6.04
N PRO A 50 26.04 -3.30 7.07
CA PRO A 50 25.57 -2.91 8.40
C PRO A 50 24.80 -1.61 8.28
N MET A 51 23.47 -1.71 8.41
CA MET A 51 22.61 -0.55 8.28
C MET A 51 22.83 0.36 9.48
N ALA A 52 23.11 1.61 9.21
CA ALA A 52 23.02 2.66 10.21
C ALA A 52 21.53 2.85 10.56
N GLY A 53 21.01 2.05 11.49
CA GLY A 53 19.63 2.14 11.92
C GLY A 53 19.16 0.96 12.76
N PRO A 54 18.02 1.06 13.44
CA PRO A 54 17.56 0.09 14.44
C PRO A 54 16.93 -1.18 13.82
N ILE A 55 17.37 -1.65 12.64
CA ILE A 55 16.87 -2.90 12.06
C ILE A 55 17.80 -4.07 12.44
N HIS A 56 17.25 -5.02 13.16
CA HIS A 56 17.88 -6.30 13.42
C HIS A 56 17.29 -7.36 12.49
N VAL A 57 18.11 -7.99 11.63
CA VAL A 57 17.65 -9.03 10.71
C VAL A 57 18.05 -10.40 11.23
N VAL A 58 17.06 -11.27 11.38
CA VAL A 58 17.22 -12.67 11.77
C VAL A 58 16.72 -13.54 10.61
N GLU A 59 17.61 -14.28 9.97
CA GLU A 59 17.22 -15.25 8.94
C GLU A 59 17.36 -16.66 9.48
N GLN A 60 16.32 -17.46 9.28
CA GLN A 60 16.24 -18.83 9.76
C GLN A 60 15.72 -19.76 8.66
N VAL A 61 16.13 -21.01 8.72
CA VAL A 61 15.68 -22.07 7.81
C VAL A 61 14.87 -23.06 8.61
N ALA A 62 13.64 -23.32 8.17
CA ALA A 62 12.77 -24.31 8.79
C ALA A 62 12.28 -25.33 7.73
N GLY A 63 12.26 -26.59 8.07
CA GLY A 63 11.71 -27.66 7.25
C GLY A 63 10.20 -27.81 7.41
N THR A 64 9.68 -27.44 8.58
CA THR A 64 8.26 -27.59 8.95
C THR A 64 7.71 -26.31 9.57
N SER A 65 6.37 -26.17 9.56
CA SER A 65 5.72 -25.05 10.25
C SER A 65 5.93 -25.08 11.76
N GLY A 66 6.00 -26.26 12.36
CA GLY A 66 6.24 -26.41 13.79
C GLY A 66 7.65 -25.91 14.19
N GLU A 67 8.70 -26.26 13.43
CA GLU A 67 10.04 -25.69 13.62
C GLU A 67 10.01 -24.18 13.46
N CYS A 68 9.36 -23.69 12.42
CA CYS A 68 9.19 -22.25 12.18
C CYS A 68 8.53 -21.56 13.37
N THR A 69 7.43 -22.10 13.89
CA THR A 69 6.73 -21.54 15.04
C THR A 69 7.64 -21.42 16.25
N GLY A 70 8.45 -22.45 16.56
CA GLY A 70 9.42 -22.42 17.64
C GLY A 70 10.45 -21.29 17.49
N LEU A 71 11.04 -21.19 16.29
CA LEU A 71 12.03 -20.16 15.97
C LEU A 71 11.45 -18.74 16.00
N ILE A 72 10.20 -18.57 15.53
CA ILE A 72 9.50 -17.30 15.56
C ILE A 72 9.19 -16.89 16.98
N VAL A 73 8.67 -17.79 17.81
CA VAL A 73 8.38 -17.49 19.24
C VAL A 73 9.63 -17.03 19.98
N GLU A 74 10.77 -17.69 19.75
CA GLU A 74 12.04 -17.26 20.31
C GLU A 74 12.50 -15.90 19.77
N GLY A 75 12.35 -15.66 18.47
CA GLY A 75 12.65 -14.37 17.84
C GLY A 75 11.74 -13.25 18.34
N LEU A 76 10.45 -13.52 18.52
CA LEU A 76 9.48 -12.58 19.09
C LEU A 76 9.79 -12.26 20.55
N ALA A 77 10.13 -13.25 21.36
CA ALA A 77 10.52 -13.01 22.74
C ALA A 77 11.70 -12.03 22.81
N ARG A 78 12.74 -12.27 22.01
CA ARG A 78 13.91 -11.37 21.92
C ARG A 78 13.54 -9.96 21.45
N ALA A 79 12.65 -9.85 20.45
CA ALA A 79 12.20 -8.55 19.95
C ALA A 79 11.41 -7.78 21.01
N LEU A 80 10.52 -8.45 21.74
CA LEU A 80 9.76 -7.86 22.85
C LEU A 80 10.66 -7.41 24.00
N ASP A 81 11.62 -8.22 24.40
CA ASP A 81 12.61 -7.89 25.45
C ASP A 81 13.44 -6.66 25.06
N ALA A 82 13.70 -6.48 23.76
CA ALA A 82 14.40 -5.32 23.23
C ALA A 82 13.49 -4.10 22.99
N GLY A 83 12.19 -4.17 23.30
CA GLY A 83 11.23 -3.11 23.01
C GLY A 83 11.06 -2.82 21.51
N SER A 84 11.29 -3.83 20.67
CA SER A 84 11.32 -3.73 19.22
C SER A 84 10.00 -4.17 18.58
N HIS A 85 9.62 -3.53 17.46
CA HIS A 85 8.58 -4.09 16.60
C HIS A 85 9.08 -5.36 15.91
N ALA A 86 8.19 -6.31 15.65
CA ALA A 86 8.54 -7.53 14.92
C ALA A 86 7.84 -7.55 13.56
N VAL A 87 8.63 -7.66 12.50
CA VAL A 87 8.14 -7.86 11.13
C VAL A 87 8.60 -9.24 10.67
N LEU A 88 7.65 -10.07 10.25
CA LEU A 88 7.94 -11.44 9.84
C LEU A 88 7.73 -11.60 8.33
N ASP A 89 8.67 -12.28 7.68
CA ASP A 89 8.60 -12.71 6.28
C ASP A 89 8.51 -14.24 6.22
N LEU A 90 7.35 -14.77 5.87
CA LEU A 90 6.99 -16.17 6.02
C LEU A 90 6.48 -16.81 4.72
N PRO A 91 6.74 -18.11 4.49
CA PRO A 91 6.12 -18.88 3.43
C PRO A 91 4.60 -18.90 3.55
N GLY A 92 3.89 -18.72 2.42
CA GLY A 92 2.43 -18.74 2.40
C GLY A 92 1.78 -20.05 2.84
N VAL A 93 2.50 -21.16 2.71
CA VAL A 93 2.05 -22.48 3.18
C VAL A 93 1.81 -22.54 4.69
N TRP A 94 2.41 -21.62 5.45
CA TRP A 94 2.22 -21.54 6.91
C TRP A 94 1.09 -20.60 7.33
N LEU A 95 0.40 -19.99 6.39
CA LEU A 95 -0.76 -19.14 6.68
C LEU A 95 -1.86 -19.90 7.41
N SER A 96 -2.03 -21.20 7.12
CA SER A 96 -3.00 -22.09 7.78
C SER A 96 -2.61 -22.50 9.20
N ASP A 97 -1.38 -22.22 9.65
CA ASP A 97 -0.93 -22.55 11.01
C ASP A 97 -1.52 -21.57 12.04
N ARG A 98 -2.53 -22.04 12.76
CA ARG A 98 -3.23 -21.25 13.77
C ARG A 98 -2.36 -20.93 14.99
N SER A 99 -1.46 -21.86 15.34
CA SER A 99 -0.58 -21.68 16.50
C SER A 99 0.37 -20.50 16.27
N LEU A 100 0.87 -20.38 15.05
CA LEU A 100 1.67 -19.23 14.63
C LEU A 100 0.85 -17.94 14.61
N ARG A 101 -0.34 -17.96 14.00
CA ARG A 101 -1.17 -16.76 13.82
C ARG A 101 -1.71 -16.16 15.13
N ARG A 102 -1.79 -16.93 16.20
CA ARG A 102 -2.19 -16.42 17.53
C ARG A 102 -1.22 -15.37 18.07
N HIS A 103 0.04 -15.44 17.68
CA HIS A 103 1.08 -14.52 18.14
C HIS A 103 1.18 -13.23 17.31
N LEU A 104 0.34 -13.08 16.27
CA LEU A 104 0.39 -11.96 15.34
C LEU A 104 -0.70 -10.94 15.64
N ASP A 105 -0.33 -9.65 15.68
CA ASP A 105 -1.30 -8.55 15.71
C ASP A 105 -1.97 -8.40 14.34
N VAL A 106 -1.18 -8.59 13.26
CA VAL A 106 -1.68 -8.54 11.88
C VAL A 106 -1.02 -9.64 11.04
N ALA A 107 -1.84 -10.44 10.37
CA ALA A 107 -1.41 -11.38 9.35
C ALA A 107 -1.78 -10.83 7.96
N VAL A 108 -0.82 -10.75 7.04
CA VAL A 108 -0.97 -10.19 5.69
C VAL A 108 -0.57 -11.23 4.65
N LEU A 109 -1.42 -11.51 3.69
CA LEU A 109 -1.07 -12.28 2.51
C LEU A 109 -0.72 -11.31 1.36
N ALA A 110 0.54 -11.30 0.98
CA ALA A 110 1.04 -10.48 -0.12
C ALA A 110 0.74 -11.17 -1.46
N VAL A 111 0.08 -10.44 -2.37
CA VAL A 111 -0.44 -10.98 -3.63
C VAL A 111 0.14 -10.18 -4.79
N GLY A 112 1.00 -10.81 -5.57
CA GLY A 112 1.61 -10.25 -6.77
C GLY A 112 0.59 -9.88 -7.87
N PRO A 113 1.05 -9.20 -8.94
CA PRO A 113 0.18 -8.71 -10.00
C PRO A 113 -0.26 -9.78 -11.00
N ALA A 114 0.39 -10.95 -11.00
CA ALA A 114 0.06 -12.00 -11.95
C ALA A 114 -1.24 -12.72 -11.58
N PRO A 115 -2.07 -13.14 -12.57
CA PRO A 115 -3.29 -13.89 -12.31
C PRO A 115 -3.06 -15.18 -11.49
N LEU A 116 -1.88 -15.79 -11.65
CA LEU A 116 -1.51 -16.98 -10.90
C LEU A 116 -1.32 -16.69 -9.40
N ASP A 117 -0.83 -15.50 -9.04
CA ASP A 117 -0.68 -15.07 -7.65
C ASP A 117 -2.05 -14.85 -7.00
N GLU A 118 -2.98 -14.25 -7.74
CA GLU A 118 -4.37 -14.06 -7.28
C GLU A 118 -5.06 -15.40 -7.04
N TYR A 119 -4.86 -16.36 -7.96
CA TYR A 119 -5.38 -17.72 -7.79
C TYR A 119 -4.74 -18.45 -6.61
N ALA A 120 -3.41 -18.35 -6.45
CA ALA A 120 -2.70 -18.94 -5.33
C ALA A 120 -3.15 -18.35 -3.99
N ALA A 121 -3.39 -17.04 -3.94
CA ALA A 121 -3.93 -16.37 -2.75
C ALA A 121 -5.35 -16.86 -2.42
N CYS A 122 -6.23 -16.96 -3.42
CA CYS A 122 -7.57 -17.51 -3.25
C CYS A 122 -7.51 -18.93 -2.68
N ARG A 123 -6.63 -19.76 -3.23
CA ARG A 123 -6.44 -21.13 -2.76
C ARG A 123 -5.88 -21.18 -1.33
N ALA A 124 -4.96 -20.30 -0.97
CA ALA A 124 -4.44 -20.21 0.40
C ALA A 124 -5.53 -19.87 1.41
N LEU A 125 -6.45 -18.97 1.04
CA LEU A 125 -7.60 -18.61 1.87
C LEU A 125 -8.62 -19.74 2.03
N THR A 126 -8.81 -20.55 0.98
CA THR A 126 -9.76 -21.68 1.02
C THR A 126 -9.23 -22.92 1.74
N LEU A 127 -7.92 -23.04 1.84
CA LEU A 127 -7.26 -24.11 2.59
C LEU A 127 -7.21 -23.84 4.10
N GLU A 128 -7.68 -22.68 4.56
CA GLU A 128 -7.85 -22.44 5.99
C GLU A 128 -8.78 -23.53 6.57
N PRO A 129 -8.33 -24.27 7.59
CA PRO A 129 -9.16 -25.34 8.16
C PRO A 129 -10.49 -24.73 8.61
N ARG A 130 -11.58 -25.19 8.01
CA ARG A 130 -12.93 -24.89 8.53
C ARG A 130 -12.96 -25.37 9.97
N GLU A 131 -13.19 -24.47 10.90
CA GLU A 131 -13.57 -24.91 12.23
C GLU A 131 -14.84 -25.74 12.08
N ARG A 132 -14.75 -27.03 12.37
CA ARG A 132 -15.92 -27.67 12.92
C ARG A 132 -16.25 -26.90 14.19
N ALA A 133 -17.41 -26.28 14.23
CA ALA A 133 -17.89 -25.42 15.30
C ALA A 133 -17.90 -26.07 16.70
N ASP A 134 -17.32 -27.26 16.84
CA ASP A 134 -17.49 -28.13 17.98
C ASP A 134 -16.29 -28.21 18.95
N VAL A 135 -15.18 -27.53 18.67
CA VAL A 135 -14.02 -27.58 19.57
C VAL A 135 -13.54 -26.16 19.88
N ASP A 136 -13.76 -25.75 21.11
CA ASP A 136 -13.27 -24.52 21.76
C ASP A 136 -14.00 -23.18 21.53
N ALA A 137 -15.34 -23.18 21.60
CA ALA A 137 -16.09 -21.95 21.88
C ALA A 137 -15.79 -21.34 23.28
N SER A 138 -14.92 -21.99 24.09
CA SER A 138 -14.65 -21.58 25.47
C SER A 138 -13.50 -20.56 25.62
N THR A 139 -12.65 -20.36 24.62
CA THR A 139 -11.48 -19.46 24.80
C THR A 139 -11.54 -18.14 24.03
N GLY A 140 -12.50 -17.92 23.16
CA GLY A 140 -12.67 -16.62 22.46
C GLY A 140 -11.50 -16.20 21.55
N ASP A 141 -10.50 -17.05 21.37
CA ASP A 141 -9.17 -16.70 20.83
C ASP A 141 -8.91 -17.24 19.42
N SER A 142 -9.92 -17.16 18.57
CA SER A 142 -9.74 -17.49 17.14
C SER A 142 -8.84 -16.47 16.45
N PRO A 143 -7.80 -16.90 15.74
CA PRO A 143 -6.94 -15.98 15.01
C PRO A 143 -7.73 -15.26 13.93
N SER A 144 -7.56 -13.95 13.80
CA SER A 144 -8.24 -13.16 12.75
C SER A 144 -7.89 -13.65 11.36
N PRO A 145 -8.85 -13.61 10.41
CA PRO A 145 -8.55 -13.85 9.00
C PRO A 145 -7.44 -12.91 8.51
N PRO A 146 -6.58 -13.38 7.59
CA PRO A 146 -5.52 -12.56 7.06
C PRO A 146 -6.06 -11.41 6.22
N TRP A 147 -5.31 -10.31 6.17
CA TRP A 147 -5.54 -9.22 5.25
C TRP A 147 -4.81 -9.47 3.93
N LEU A 148 -5.42 -9.07 2.82
CA LEU A 148 -4.78 -9.13 1.51
C LEU A 148 -4.11 -7.81 1.18
N LEU A 149 -2.86 -7.88 0.74
CA LEU A 149 -2.08 -6.74 0.23
C LEU A 149 -1.77 -6.96 -1.24
N GLY A 150 -2.28 -6.12 -2.12
CA GLY A 150 -1.90 -6.14 -3.54
C GLY A 150 -0.50 -5.56 -3.73
N CYS A 151 0.41 -6.34 -4.25
CA CYS A 151 1.79 -5.94 -4.55
C CYS A 151 2.00 -5.77 -6.07
N GLY A 152 3.01 -5.00 -6.47
CA GLY A 152 3.32 -4.76 -7.87
C GLY A 152 2.20 -4.01 -8.62
N ARG A 153 1.37 -3.24 -7.93
CA ARG A 153 0.21 -2.55 -8.48
C ARG A 153 0.36 -1.05 -8.29
N GLY A 154 -0.14 -0.28 -9.25
CA GLY A 154 -0.15 1.18 -9.10
C GLY A 154 -0.88 1.60 -7.82
N GLY A 155 -0.34 2.55 -7.08
CA GLY A 155 -0.98 3.10 -5.88
C GLY A 155 -2.23 3.91 -6.24
N GLY A 156 -3.28 3.78 -5.48
CA GLY A 156 -4.49 4.59 -5.59
C GLY A 156 -5.78 3.80 -5.36
N GLY A 157 -6.81 4.48 -4.86
CA GLY A 157 -8.07 3.86 -4.46
C GLY A 157 -8.74 3.01 -5.53
N THR A 158 -8.66 3.39 -6.81
CA THR A 158 -9.20 2.58 -7.92
C THR A 158 -8.49 1.23 -8.04
N THR A 159 -7.16 1.20 -7.86
CA THR A 159 -6.38 -0.04 -7.93
C THR A 159 -6.68 -0.93 -6.74
N VAL A 160 -6.76 -0.36 -5.53
CA VAL A 160 -7.16 -1.07 -4.32
C VAL A 160 -8.56 -1.66 -4.48
N ALA A 161 -9.53 -0.87 -4.94
CA ALA A 161 -10.90 -1.32 -5.15
C ALA A 161 -11.00 -2.37 -6.26
N ALA A 162 -10.23 -2.26 -7.33
CA ALA A 162 -10.17 -3.26 -8.40
C ALA A 162 -9.59 -4.59 -7.88
N PHE A 163 -8.51 -4.53 -7.13
CA PHE A 163 -7.91 -5.70 -6.48
C PHE A 163 -8.91 -6.37 -5.54
N GLY A 164 -9.55 -5.60 -4.65
CA GLY A 164 -10.57 -6.13 -3.73
C GLY A 164 -11.73 -6.81 -4.45
N ARG A 165 -12.26 -6.20 -5.53
CA ARG A 165 -13.32 -6.82 -6.35
C ARG A 165 -12.86 -8.10 -7.05
N THR A 166 -11.64 -8.13 -7.54
CA THR A 166 -11.08 -9.35 -8.17
C THR A 166 -10.98 -10.47 -7.16
N MET A 167 -10.41 -10.21 -5.98
CA MET A 167 -10.28 -11.21 -4.93
C MET A 167 -11.64 -11.67 -4.41
N ALA A 168 -12.59 -10.77 -4.18
CA ALA A 168 -13.95 -11.13 -3.77
C ALA A 168 -14.66 -12.02 -4.80
N ARG A 169 -14.46 -11.75 -6.11
CA ARG A 169 -15.03 -12.57 -7.19
C ARG A 169 -14.39 -13.95 -7.27
N LEU A 170 -13.09 -14.06 -7.10
CA LEU A 170 -12.38 -15.35 -7.12
C LEU A 170 -12.77 -16.22 -5.94
N THR A 171 -13.02 -15.62 -4.78
CA THR A 171 -13.42 -16.34 -3.58
C THR A 171 -14.91 -16.65 -3.51
N ALA A 172 -15.79 -15.88 -4.16
CA ALA A 172 -17.23 -16.13 -4.21
C ALA A 172 -17.62 -17.46 -4.84
N GLY A 173 -16.77 -18.04 -5.68
CA GLY A 173 -16.96 -19.38 -6.27
C GLY A 173 -16.42 -20.53 -5.40
N THR A 174 -15.84 -20.22 -4.26
CA THR A 174 -15.32 -21.18 -3.31
C THR A 174 -16.26 -21.24 -2.10
N ASP A 175 -16.38 -22.41 -1.50
CA ASP A 175 -17.16 -22.57 -0.26
C ASP A 175 -16.60 -21.81 0.97
N ALA A 176 -15.82 -20.77 0.76
CA ALA A 176 -15.21 -19.99 1.83
C ALA A 176 -16.23 -18.97 2.39
N ASP A 177 -16.79 -19.27 3.56
CA ASP A 177 -17.62 -18.33 4.32
C ASP A 177 -16.83 -17.15 4.91
N THR A 178 -15.51 -17.13 4.71
CA THR A 178 -14.65 -16.10 5.29
C THR A 178 -14.64 -14.85 4.41
N PRO A 179 -15.07 -13.70 4.93
CA PRO A 179 -15.05 -12.46 4.16
C PRO A 179 -13.62 -12.09 3.78
N VAL A 180 -13.42 -11.82 2.49
CA VAL A 180 -12.13 -11.33 1.97
C VAL A 180 -11.87 -9.92 2.50
N ARG A 181 -10.78 -9.73 3.22
CA ARG A 181 -10.34 -8.44 3.76
C ARG A 181 -9.15 -7.94 2.96
N THR A 182 -9.28 -6.80 2.33
CA THR A 182 -8.17 -6.15 1.62
C THR A 182 -7.69 -4.93 2.40
N LEU A 183 -6.38 -4.74 2.50
CA LEU A 183 -5.83 -3.50 3.03
C LEU A 183 -6.20 -2.33 2.10
N PRO A 184 -6.44 -1.14 2.64
CA PRO A 184 -6.78 0.05 1.85
C PRO A 184 -5.56 0.64 1.12
N VAL A 185 -4.56 -0.16 0.85
CA VAL A 185 -3.29 0.20 0.21
C VAL A 185 -2.80 -0.92 -0.68
N THR A 186 -2.07 -0.56 -1.75
CA THR A 186 -1.32 -1.49 -2.59
C THR A 186 0.13 -1.02 -2.68
N LEU A 187 1.06 -1.94 -2.80
CA LEU A 187 2.46 -1.60 -3.03
C LEU A 187 2.72 -1.41 -4.54
N PRO A 188 3.48 -0.37 -4.92
CA PRO A 188 3.82 -0.13 -6.31
C PRO A 188 4.76 -1.23 -6.85
N PRO A 189 4.83 -1.43 -8.17
CA PRO A 189 5.85 -2.25 -8.76
C PRO A 189 7.23 -1.63 -8.48
N LEU A 190 8.16 -2.46 -8.03
CA LEU A 190 9.55 -2.04 -7.86
C LEU A 190 10.30 -2.26 -9.17
N THR A 191 11.12 -1.30 -9.56
CA THR A 191 12.13 -1.51 -10.59
C THR A 191 13.20 -2.47 -10.08
N TYR A 192 13.97 -3.05 -10.98
CA TYR A 192 15.08 -3.92 -10.58
C TYR A 192 16.07 -3.20 -9.64
N ALA A 193 16.38 -1.94 -9.92
CA ALA A 193 17.25 -1.12 -9.09
C ALA A 193 16.65 -0.88 -7.69
N GLU A 194 15.36 -0.51 -7.60
CA GLU A 194 14.67 -0.32 -6.31
C GLU A 194 14.62 -1.61 -5.49
N ALA A 195 14.33 -2.74 -6.13
CA ALA A 195 14.33 -4.03 -5.46
C ALA A 195 15.74 -4.42 -4.96
N PHE A 196 16.78 -4.15 -5.76
CA PHE A 196 18.16 -4.39 -5.39
C PHE A 196 18.57 -3.50 -4.19
N HIS A 197 18.30 -2.20 -4.27
CA HIS A 197 18.61 -1.24 -3.20
C HIS A 197 17.86 -1.60 -1.90
N LEU A 198 16.58 -1.96 -1.99
CA LEU A 198 15.79 -2.41 -0.84
C LEU A 198 16.44 -3.62 -0.16
N VAL A 199 16.84 -4.63 -0.93
CA VAL A 199 17.50 -5.83 -0.41
C VAL A 199 18.90 -5.50 0.14
N ALA A 200 19.65 -4.59 -0.48
CA ALA A 200 20.92 -4.11 0.01
C ALA A 200 20.83 -3.23 1.27
N GLY A 201 19.63 -2.80 1.63
CA GLY A 201 19.39 -1.94 2.79
C GLY A 201 19.49 -0.44 2.48
N GLU A 202 19.44 -0.08 1.21
CA GLU A 202 19.40 1.31 0.79
C GLU A 202 17.96 1.80 0.71
N ARG A 203 17.70 2.97 1.30
CA ARG A 203 16.36 3.54 1.39
C ARG A 203 16.06 4.47 0.23
N ALA A 204 15.07 4.13 -0.58
CA ALA A 204 14.57 5.01 -1.62
C ALA A 204 13.32 5.79 -1.12
N ALA A 205 13.20 7.07 -1.49
CA ALA A 205 12.06 7.89 -1.08
C ALA A 205 10.71 7.29 -1.50
N ARG A 206 10.66 6.66 -2.67
CA ARG A 206 9.43 6.02 -3.19
C ARG A 206 9.02 4.79 -2.38
N THR A 207 9.97 3.94 -1.96
CA THR A 207 9.67 2.77 -1.13
C THR A 207 9.28 3.18 0.28
N LEU A 208 9.92 4.22 0.85
CA LEU A 208 9.53 4.80 2.13
C LEU A 208 8.13 5.40 2.07
N ALA A 209 7.77 6.14 1.01
CA ALA A 209 6.43 6.70 0.85
C ALA A 209 5.35 5.61 0.76
N ALA A 210 5.60 4.52 0.02
CA ALA A 210 4.71 3.37 -0.03
C ALA A 210 4.61 2.67 1.33
N GLY A 211 5.72 2.56 2.03
CA GLY A 211 5.80 1.95 3.35
C GLY A 211 5.07 2.74 4.43
N VAL A 212 5.09 4.07 4.36
CA VAL A 212 4.29 4.93 5.26
C VAL A 212 2.79 4.65 5.13
N GLN A 213 2.30 4.53 3.90
CA GLN A 213 0.90 4.16 3.63
C GLN A 213 0.58 2.76 4.17
N LEU A 214 1.51 1.81 3.96
CA LEU A 214 1.37 0.46 4.48
C LEU A 214 1.33 0.44 6.01
N LEU A 215 2.26 1.14 6.68
CA LEU A 215 2.30 1.22 8.14
C LEU A 215 1.02 1.83 8.72
N ALA A 216 0.53 2.93 8.13
CA ALA A 216 -0.73 3.54 8.55
C ALA A 216 -1.91 2.58 8.42
N ALA A 217 -2.00 1.86 7.30
CA ALA A 217 -3.03 0.87 7.07
C ALA A 217 -2.95 -0.31 8.06
N LEU A 218 -1.74 -0.80 8.34
CA LEU A 218 -1.53 -1.90 9.30
C LEU A 218 -1.88 -1.49 10.73
N ARG A 219 -1.51 -0.27 11.14
CA ARG A 219 -1.89 0.26 12.47
C ARG A 219 -3.40 0.42 12.62
N ALA A 220 -4.11 0.79 11.55
CA ALA A 220 -5.56 0.91 11.57
C ALA A 220 -6.31 -0.44 11.71
N VAL A 221 -5.68 -1.55 11.31
CA VAL A 221 -6.27 -2.89 11.36
C VAL A 221 -5.65 -3.80 12.42
N SER A 222 -4.64 -3.31 13.13
CA SER A 222 -3.93 -4.04 14.17
C SER A 222 -4.86 -4.39 15.34
N ARG A 223 -4.60 -5.54 15.93
CA ARG A 223 -5.25 -5.96 17.19
C ARG A 223 -4.65 -5.29 18.42
N ASP A 224 -3.48 -4.67 18.28
CA ASP A 224 -2.82 -3.98 19.39
C ASP A 224 -3.63 -2.72 19.75
N PRO A 225 -4.34 -2.71 20.89
CA PRO A 225 -5.15 -1.57 21.32
C PRO A 225 -4.29 -0.34 21.68
N LEU A 226 -2.99 -0.54 21.87
CA LEU A 226 -2.02 0.52 22.17
C LEU A 226 -1.37 1.08 20.90
N ALA A 227 -1.59 0.45 19.72
CA ALA A 227 -1.09 0.97 18.46
C ALA A 227 -1.88 2.24 18.10
N PRO A 228 -1.27 3.43 18.17
CA PRO A 228 -1.99 4.65 17.80
C PRO A 228 -2.34 4.61 16.32
N SER A 229 -3.60 4.91 16.00
CA SER A 229 -3.98 5.23 14.63
C SER A 229 -3.26 6.51 14.24
N ILE A 230 -2.24 6.40 13.40
CA ILE A 230 -1.45 7.54 12.93
C ILE A 230 -1.74 7.77 11.46
N ASP A 231 -2.04 9.03 11.14
CA ASP A 231 -2.22 9.46 9.76
C ASP A 231 -0.91 9.29 8.96
N ALA A 232 -1.04 8.75 7.75
CA ALA A 232 0.08 8.54 6.83
C ALA A 232 0.85 9.84 6.55
N ASP A 233 0.18 10.98 6.52
CA ASP A 233 0.80 12.27 6.27
C ASP A 233 1.71 12.71 7.42
N ARG A 234 1.32 12.44 8.66
CA ARG A 234 2.17 12.67 9.83
C ARG A 234 3.40 11.76 9.83
N LEU A 235 3.23 10.50 9.46
CA LEU A 235 4.35 9.57 9.34
C LEU A 235 5.31 10.01 8.24
N ALA A 236 4.80 10.41 7.08
CA ALA A 236 5.60 10.90 5.96
C ALA A 236 6.39 12.16 6.33
N ALA A 237 5.74 13.12 7.00
CA ALA A 237 6.40 14.33 7.49
C ALA A 237 7.52 14.02 8.50
N ALA A 238 7.31 13.04 9.40
CA ALA A 238 8.31 12.66 10.39
C ALA A 238 9.60 12.10 9.80
N ILE A 239 9.53 11.44 8.63
CA ILE A 239 10.70 10.87 7.94
C ILE A 239 11.17 11.70 6.75
N GLY A 240 10.58 12.88 6.52
CA GLY A 240 10.98 13.79 5.46
C GLY A 240 10.67 13.29 4.04
N VAL A 241 9.68 12.41 3.89
CA VAL A 241 9.19 11.97 2.57
C VAL A 241 7.82 12.56 2.29
N GLU A 242 7.52 12.79 1.02
CA GLU A 242 6.16 13.12 0.64
C GLU A 242 5.31 11.86 0.74
N ALA A 243 4.26 11.89 1.54
CA ALA A 243 3.23 10.86 1.47
C ALA A 243 2.72 10.81 0.02
N GLY A 244 2.63 9.60 -0.55
CA GLY A 244 2.44 9.41 -2.00
C GLY A 244 1.31 10.24 -2.60
N THR A 245 1.34 10.43 -3.90
CA THR A 245 0.33 11.18 -4.66
C THR A 245 -1.08 10.61 -4.43
N ILE A 246 -2.00 11.43 -3.92
CA ILE A 246 -3.40 11.04 -3.80
C ILE A 246 -4.04 11.04 -5.20
N ARG A 247 -4.62 9.92 -5.60
CA ARG A 247 -5.46 9.90 -6.78
C ARG A 247 -6.85 10.41 -6.40
N LEU A 248 -7.22 11.55 -6.96
CA LEU A 248 -8.55 12.11 -6.73
C LEU A 248 -9.62 11.18 -7.29
N MET A 249 -10.52 10.73 -6.42
CA MET A 249 -11.71 9.96 -6.76
C MET A 249 -12.92 10.88 -6.62
N ASP A 250 -13.73 10.93 -7.64
CA ASP A 250 -15.05 11.56 -7.58
C ASP A 250 -16.09 10.47 -7.32
N GLU A 251 -16.70 10.48 -6.14
CA GLU A 251 -17.65 9.45 -5.69
C GLU A 251 -19.05 9.66 -6.29
N ARG A 252 -19.30 10.79 -6.96
CA ARG A 252 -20.58 11.05 -7.62
C ARG A 252 -20.82 10.00 -8.72
N ARG A 253 -22.09 9.80 -9.04
CA ARG A 253 -22.49 8.90 -10.12
C ARG A 253 -21.87 9.34 -11.46
N ILE A 254 -21.52 8.37 -12.28
CA ILE A 254 -20.85 8.65 -13.57
C ILE A 254 -21.69 9.56 -14.49
N ASP A 255 -23.01 9.43 -14.46
CA ASP A 255 -23.92 10.24 -15.26
C ASP A 255 -23.94 11.71 -14.80
N GLU A 256 -23.82 11.98 -13.51
CA GLU A 256 -23.71 13.34 -12.96
C GLU A 256 -22.37 13.98 -13.38
N ARG A 257 -21.29 13.24 -13.26
CA ARG A 257 -19.95 13.69 -13.67
C ARG A 257 -19.87 13.99 -15.17
N LEU A 258 -20.50 13.17 -16.00
CA LEU A 258 -20.53 13.38 -17.45
C LEU A 258 -21.37 14.59 -17.84
N ARG A 259 -22.51 14.84 -17.17
CA ARG A 259 -23.30 16.06 -17.42
C ARG A 259 -22.51 17.32 -17.02
N ASP A 260 -21.97 17.34 -15.82
CA ASP A 260 -21.14 18.45 -15.34
C ASP A 260 -19.94 18.74 -16.27
N LEU A 261 -19.29 17.67 -16.77
CA LEU A 261 -18.25 17.83 -17.78
C LEU A 261 -18.77 18.38 -19.10
N ALA A 262 -19.91 17.87 -19.60
CA ALA A 262 -20.51 18.31 -20.86
C ALA A 262 -20.91 19.80 -20.78
N ASP A 263 -21.51 20.22 -19.68
CA ASP A 263 -21.89 21.61 -19.45
C ASP A 263 -20.65 22.53 -19.39
N GLY A 264 -19.62 22.11 -18.66
CA GLY A 264 -18.35 22.86 -18.58
C GLY A 264 -17.62 22.97 -19.93
N LEU A 265 -17.59 21.88 -20.72
CA LEU A 265 -17.01 21.91 -22.07
C LEU A 265 -17.83 22.78 -23.02
N GLY A 266 -19.17 22.76 -22.91
CA GLY A 266 -20.07 23.62 -23.64
C GLY A 266 -19.78 25.10 -23.36
N ALA A 267 -19.70 25.48 -22.11
CA ALA A 267 -19.39 26.85 -21.69
C ALA A 267 -18.02 27.32 -22.24
N ILE A 268 -16.98 26.47 -22.16
CA ILE A 268 -15.65 26.81 -22.69
C ILE A 268 -15.70 27.01 -24.22
N ARG A 269 -16.38 26.14 -24.94
CA ARG A 269 -16.54 26.22 -26.40
C ARG A 269 -17.25 27.50 -26.81
N ASP A 270 -18.25 27.93 -26.06
CA ASP A 270 -19.05 29.13 -26.35
C ASP A 270 -18.36 30.43 -25.85
N GLY A 271 -17.10 30.34 -25.42
CA GLY A 271 -16.30 31.49 -24.97
C GLY A 271 -16.57 31.90 -23.52
N ASN A 272 -17.40 31.18 -22.79
CA ASN A 272 -17.75 31.38 -21.39
C ASN A 272 -16.92 30.46 -20.50
N GLY A 273 -15.59 30.48 -20.63
CA GLY A 273 -14.68 29.76 -19.73
C GLY A 273 -14.80 30.28 -18.29
N PRO A 274 -14.13 29.59 -17.32
CA PRO A 274 -14.20 29.99 -15.92
C PRO A 274 -13.72 31.43 -15.73
N SER A 275 -14.51 32.25 -15.02
CA SER A 275 -14.15 33.62 -14.68
C SER A 275 -13.02 33.67 -13.65
N MET A 276 -12.33 34.82 -13.54
CA MET A 276 -11.30 35.02 -12.53
C MET A 276 -11.83 34.87 -11.09
N ALA A 277 -13.10 35.20 -10.85
CA ALA A 277 -13.73 35.01 -9.55
C ALA A 277 -13.90 33.50 -9.23
N GLU A 278 -14.43 32.73 -10.17
CA GLU A 278 -14.58 31.26 -10.02
C GLU A 278 -13.25 30.55 -9.86
N LEU A 279 -12.21 30.99 -10.57
CA LEU A 279 -10.84 30.47 -10.41
C LEU A 279 -10.25 30.83 -9.04
N GLY A 280 -10.58 32.00 -8.50
CA GLY A 280 -10.14 32.44 -7.17
C GLY A 280 -10.80 31.66 -6.02
N GLU A 281 -12.03 31.21 -6.20
CA GLU A 281 -12.77 30.39 -5.23
C GLU A 281 -12.53 28.88 -5.42
N GLY A 282 -12.04 28.46 -6.59
CA GLY A 282 -11.79 27.09 -6.94
C GLY A 282 -10.46 26.53 -6.38
N PRO A 283 -10.30 25.20 -6.37
CA PRO A 283 -9.04 24.57 -5.97
C PRO A 283 -7.92 24.94 -6.94
N ARG A 284 -6.78 25.39 -6.39
CA ARG A 284 -5.56 25.75 -7.14
C ARG A 284 -4.58 24.58 -7.16
N LEU A 285 -3.90 24.41 -8.28
CA LEU A 285 -2.87 23.38 -8.47
C LEU A 285 -1.53 24.07 -8.74
N ASP A 286 -0.59 24.01 -7.78
CA ASP A 286 0.77 24.52 -7.93
C ASP A 286 1.76 23.39 -8.27
N ASP A 287 2.90 23.73 -8.86
CA ASP A 287 3.94 22.79 -9.30
C ASP A 287 3.36 21.65 -10.16
N TRP A 288 2.38 21.97 -11.01
CA TRP A 288 1.72 21.03 -11.88
C TRP A 288 2.54 20.68 -13.11
N SER A 289 2.36 19.48 -13.60
CA SER A 289 2.91 19.02 -14.87
C SER A 289 1.90 18.16 -15.63
N VAL A 290 2.01 18.14 -16.95
CA VAL A 290 1.18 17.26 -17.78
C VAL A 290 1.85 15.90 -17.83
N GLY A 291 1.19 14.92 -17.21
CA GLY A 291 1.60 13.52 -17.28
C GLY A 291 0.91 12.79 -18.43
N THR A 292 1.48 11.66 -18.87
CA THR A 292 0.86 10.71 -19.79
C THR A 292 0.44 9.47 -19.01
N ALA A 293 -0.85 9.21 -19.04
CA ALA A 293 -1.46 7.94 -18.68
C ALA A 293 -2.22 7.48 -19.92
N PRO A 294 -2.93 6.35 -19.94
CA PRO A 294 -3.88 6.07 -21.03
C PRO A 294 -4.82 7.23 -21.35
N VAL A 295 -4.91 8.20 -20.42
CA VAL A 295 -5.53 9.52 -20.57
C VAL A 295 -4.61 10.61 -20.02
N ARG A 296 -4.67 11.81 -20.58
CA ARG A 296 -3.93 12.98 -20.03
C ARG A 296 -4.44 13.29 -18.62
N ILE A 297 -3.52 13.52 -17.70
CA ILE A 297 -3.80 13.88 -16.31
C ILE A 297 -2.90 15.05 -15.90
N LEU A 298 -3.23 15.71 -14.78
CA LEU A 298 -2.32 16.66 -14.14
C LEU A 298 -1.83 16.08 -12.81
N THR A 299 -0.57 16.36 -12.49
CA THR A 299 0.02 16.07 -11.19
C THR A 299 0.55 17.37 -10.62
N GLY A 300 0.24 17.67 -9.36
CA GLY A 300 0.70 18.91 -8.72
C GLY A 300 0.26 19.00 -7.27
N ARG A 301 0.54 20.15 -6.62
CA ARG A 301 0.07 20.43 -5.25
C ARG A 301 -1.26 21.16 -5.30
N VAL A 302 -2.25 20.64 -4.57
CA VAL A 302 -3.59 21.23 -4.52
C VAL A 302 -3.75 22.16 -3.31
N TYR A 303 -4.49 23.23 -3.51
CA TYR A 303 -4.86 24.20 -2.47
C TYR A 303 -6.35 24.57 -2.62
N GLY A 304 -7.03 24.79 -1.48
CA GLY A 304 -8.46 25.14 -1.47
C GLY A 304 -9.38 24.00 -1.88
N HIS A 305 -8.94 22.74 -1.81
CA HIS A 305 -9.79 21.59 -2.14
C HIS A 305 -10.66 21.22 -0.92
N PRO A 306 -12.00 21.01 -1.08
CA PRO A 306 -12.89 20.81 0.05
C PRO A 306 -12.56 19.58 0.92
N ASN A 307 -11.95 18.53 0.32
CA ASN A 307 -11.73 17.24 0.99
C ASN A 307 -10.24 16.84 1.05
N ILE A 308 -9.32 17.72 0.66
CA ILE A 308 -7.89 17.41 0.63
C ILE A 308 -7.12 18.56 1.28
N PRO A 309 -6.22 18.29 2.22
CA PRO A 309 -5.41 19.32 2.84
C PRO A 309 -4.56 20.11 1.84
N ASP A 310 -4.36 21.39 2.11
CA ASP A 310 -3.56 22.29 1.29
C ASP A 310 -2.09 21.81 1.18
N GLY A 311 -1.49 22.03 0.00
CA GLY A 311 -0.11 21.63 -0.27
C GLY A 311 0.09 20.15 -0.58
N ARG A 312 -0.97 19.35 -0.54
CA ARG A 312 -0.91 17.90 -0.83
C ARG A 312 -0.67 17.64 -2.31
N ARG A 313 0.28 16.76 -2.64
CA ARG A 313 0.51 16.29 -4.01
C ARG A 313 -0.63 15.38 -4.46
N VAL A 314 -1.21 15.68 -5.63
CA VAL A 314 -2.34 14.94 -6.19
C VAL A 314 -2.11 14.61 -7.65
N THR A 315 -2.79 13.56 -8.12
CA THR A 315 -2.98 13.25 -9.54
C THR A 315 -4.47 13.40 -9.84
N THR A 316 -4.81 14.23 -10.82
CA THR A 316 -6.21 14.49 -11.17
C THR A 316 -6.82 13.34 -11.96
N SER A 317 -8.14 13.36 -12.13
CA SER A 317 -8.82 12.58 -13.17
C SER A 317 -8.42 13.08 -14.57
N ALA A 318 -8.92 12.40 -15.62
CA ALA A 318 -8.61 12.75 -16.99
C ALA A 318 -8.78 14.24 -17.29
N LEU A 319 -7.80 14.83 -17.97
CA LEU A 319 -7.80 16.20 -18.43
C LEU A 319 -8.57 16.30 -19.76
N TYR A 320 -9.58 17.15 -19.80
CA TYR A 320 -10.41 17.37 -20.98
C TYR A 320 -10.16 18.70 -21.67
N ALA A 321 -9.94 19.77 -20.92
CA ALA A 321 -9.62 21.08 -21.49
C ALA A 321 -8.66 21.84 -20.59
N THR A 322 -7.79 22.66 -21.19
CA THR A 322 -6.88 23.59 -20.53
C THR A 322 -6.40 24.63 -21.52
N ASP A 323 -6.16 25.85 -21.06
CA ASP A 323 -5.42 26.86 -21.80
C ASP A 323 -3.90 26.77 -21.56
N GLY A 324 -3.47 25.89 -20.66
CA GLY A 324 -2.07 25.71 -20.25
C GLY A 324 -1.51 26.85 -19.37
N ILE A 325 -2.33 27.82 -18.98
CA ILE A 325 -1.91 29.05 -18.27
C ILE A 325 -2.74 29.27 -17.00
N SER A 326 -4.06 29.36 -17.14
CA SER A 326 -4.94 29.80 -16.06
C SER A 326 -5.83 28.73 -15.50
N PHE A 327 -6.27 27.75 -16.30
CA PHE A 327 -7.18 26.71 -15.84
C PHE A 327 -6.97 25.34 -16.50
N ALA A 328 -7.46 24.33 -15.82
CA ALA A 328 -7.61 22.98 -16.35
C ALA A 328 -8.97 22.39 -15.95
N ARG A 329 -9.73 21.87 -16.91
CA ARG A 329 -10.96 21.12 -16.69
C ARG A 329 -10.67 19.62 -16.77
N THR A 330 -10.84 18.94 -15.67
CA THR A 330 -10.76 17.49 -15.58
C THR A 330 -12.16 16.87 -15.55
N LEU A 331 -12.27 15.55 -15.56
CA LEU A 331 -13.56 14.88 -15.43
C LEU A 331 -14.30 15.29 -14.14
N SER A 332 -13.55 15.50 -13.04
CA SER A 332 -14.17 15.78 -11.74
C SER A 332 -14.43 17.26 -11.48
N ARG A 333 -13.53 18.16 -11.91
CA ARG A 333 -13.64 19.62 -11.60
C ARG A 333 -12.73 20.49 -12.47
N THR A 334 -12.92 21.80 -12.31
CA THR A 334 -11.99 22.81 -12.84
C THR A 334 -10.97 23.14 -11.75
N TYR A 335 -9.70 23.28 -12.16
CA TYR A 335 -8.60 23.78 -11.34
C TYR A 335 -8.10 25.09 -11.89
N ALA A 336 -7.83 26.06 -11.02
CA ALA A 336 -6.94 27.15 -11.35
C ALA A 336 -5.50 26.63 -11.44
N LEU A 337 -4.76 26.99 -12.46
CA LEU A 337 -3.36 26.65 -12.60
C LEU A 337 -2.51 27.75 -11.98
N GLY A 338 -1.67 27.37 -11.01
CA GLY A 338 -0.64 28.23 -10.44
C GLY A 338 0.65 28.09 -11.22
N ARG A 339 1.79 28.12 -10.51
CA ARG A 339 3.11 27.97 -11.14
C ARG A 339 3.25 26.56 -11.75
N GLN A 340 3.63 26.51 -13.01
CA GLN A 340 4.01 25.26 -13.65
C GLN A 340 5.35 24.77 -13.07
N ALA A 341 5.45 23.47 -12.82
CA ALA A 341 6.72 22.88 -12.44
C ALA A 341 7.73 23.04 -13.58
N ASP A 342 8.95 23.41 -13.26
CA ASP A 342 10.03 23.42 -14.23
C ASP A 342 10.17 22.01 -14.80
N CYS A 343 9.94 21.84 -16.10
CA CYS A 343 10.22 20.61 -16.81
C CYS A 343 11.72 20.38 -16.84
N GLY A 344 12.30 19.92 -15.75
CA GLY A 344 13.56 19.19 -15.81
C GLY A 344 13.34 18.04 -16.80
N THR A 345 14.16 17.99 -17.82
CA THR A 345 14.16 17.00 -18.90
C THR A 345 14.18 15.58 -18.34
N GLU A 346 13.02 15.09 -17.90
CA GLU A 346 12.83 13.65 -17.76
C GLU A 346 12.62 13.11 -19.17
N SER A 347 13.65 12.43 -19.67
CA SER A 347 13.60 11.63 -20.91
C SER A 347 12.35 10.77 -20.92
N PRO A 348 11.67 10.67 -22.07
CA PRO A 348 10.54 9.76 -22.20
C PRO A 348 11.04 8.34 -21.91
N LEU A 349 10.42 7.71 -20.93
CA LEU A 349 10.59 6.28 -20.67
C LEU A 349 10.16 5.51 -21.93
N HIS A 350 11.11 4.82 -22.52
CA HIS A 350 10.89 3.78 -23.52
C HIS A 350 10.28 2.54 -22.85
#